data_4630dc22c693b36f19b830be3c7fca34
#
_entry.id   4630dc22c693b36f19b830be3c7fca34
#
_cell.length_a   1.000
_cell.length_b   1.000
_cell.length_c   1.000
_cell.angle_alpha   90.00
_cell.angle_beta   90.00
_cell.angle_gamma   90.00
#
_symmetry.space_group_name_H-M   'P 1'
#
loop_
_entity.id
_entity.type
_entity.pdbx_description
1 polymer ?
#
loop_
_entity_poly.entity_id
_entity_poly.type
_entity_poly.pdbx_seq_one_letter_code
_entity_poly.pdbx_strand_id
1 'polypeptide(L)'
;MSAKFGVCCGALAVLALAGCSSSGQPVAEGDSGGASNSVPAAPESTAAVQPTGPAVGTATMKVLGGSAPVTIRYRINGGPETTETSVTLPWSKDYPVYNEVSSSVSVTGGEVTCTIMMGSNLVSYKTETNPTCEFAYYG
;
A
#
# COMPACT_ATOMS: atom_id res chain seq x y z
N MET A 1 22.92 45.47 -5.25
CA MET A 1 22.51 45.69 -3.85
C MET A 1 22.04 44.34 -3.33
N SER A 2 22.84 43.55 -2.81
CA SER A 2 23.46 43.24 -1.51
C SER A 2 22.48 43.29 -0.35
N ALA A 3 22.17 42.12 0.22
CA ALA A 3 21.97 41.79 1.63
C ALA A 3 21.74 40.27 1.71
N LYS A 4 22.62 39.46 2.10
CA LYS A 4 23.39 39.21 3.34
C LYS A 4 22.53 38.66 4.51
N PHE A 5 22.92 37.42 4.86
CA PHE A 5 23.13 36.81 6.18
C PHE A 5 21.94 36.33 6.99
N GLY A 6 22.06 35.07 7.36
CA GLY A 6 21.41 34.45 8.50
C GLY A 6 21.91 33.03 8.73
N VAL A 7 23.19 32.91 9.10
CA VAL A 7 23.72 31.69 9.71
C VAL A 7 23.28 31.67 11.18
N CYS A 8 22.58 30.65 11.60
CA CYS A 8 22.43 30.30 13.01
C CYS A 8 22.79 28.83 13.20
N CYS A 9 24.02 28.67 13.75
CA CYS A 9 24.45 27.50 14.48
C CYS A 9 23.60 27.34 15.76
N GLY A 10 23.17 26.15 16.02
CA GLY A 10 22.55 25.74 17.28
C GLY A 10 22.75 24.25 17.47
N ALA A 11 23.77 23.94 18.06
CA ALA A 11 24.22 23.06 19.14
C ALA A 11 23.33 21.88 19.50
N LEU A 12 23.89 20.69 19.32
CA LEU A 12 24.03 19.55 20.23
C LEU A 12 22.97 19.36 21.33
N ALA A 13 22.24 18.26 21.23
CA ALA A 13 21.87 17.47 22.40
C ALA A 13 21.91 15.99 22.03
N VAL A 14 23.02 15.38 22.38
CA VAL A 14 23.19 13.93 22.48
C VAL A 14 22.50 13.50 23.75
N LEU A 15 21.36 12.81 23.61
CA LEU A 15 20.77 12.03 24.69
C LEU A 15 20.93 10.57 24.34
N ALA A 16 22.01 10.02 24.84
CA ALA A 16 22.18 8.59 24.98
C ALA A 16 21.24 8.09 26.08
N LEU A 17 20.16 7.43 25.69
CA LEU A 17 19.39 6.59 26.59
C LEU A 17 19.86 5.16 26.41
N ALA A 18 20.69 4.74 27.34
CA ALA A 18 21.02 3.35 27.55
C ALA A 18 19.73 2.59 27.88
N GLY A 19 19.27 1.81 26.94
CA GLY A 19 18.19 0.87 27.14
C GLY A 19 18.68 -0.26 28.06
N CYS A 20 18.12 -0.36 29.22
CA CYS A 20 18.26 -1.52 30.07
C CYS A 20 17.69 -2.74 29.38
N SER A 21 18.55 -3.60 28.89
CA SER A 21 18.17 -4.99 28.64
C SER A 21 17.95 -5.68 29.98
N SER A 22 16.75 -5.81 30.40
CA SER A 22 16.41 -6.74 31.44
C SER A 22 16.37 -8.14 30.85
N SER A 23 17.49 -8.80 30.90
CA SER A 23 17.53 -10.25 30.72
C SER A 23 17.04 -10.87 32.01
N GLY A 24 15.75 -10.96 32.15
CA GLY A 24 15.10 -11.81 33.10
C GLY A 24 14.88 -13.17 32.47
N GLN A 25 15.85 -14.04 32.55
CA GLN A 25 15.58 -15.46 32.34
C GLN A 25 15.11 -16.06 33.66
N PRO A 26 13.90 -16.53 33.73
CA PRO A 26 13.56 -17.54 34.73
C PRO A 26 14.12 -18.85 34.21
N VAL A 27 15.19 -19.30 34.82
CA VAL A 27 15.61 -20.68 34.70
C VAL A 27 14.59 -21.49 35.48
N ALA A 28 13.64 -22.05 34.83
CA ALA A 28 12.85 -23.13 35.39
C ALA A 28 13.60 -24.40 35.08
N GLU A 29 14.32 -24.88 36.05
CA GLU A 29 14.66 -26.31 36.17
C GLU A 29 13.37 -27.05 36.37
N GLY A 30 13.17 -28.04 35.60
CA GLY A 30 12.11 -28.98 35.91
C GLY A 30 11.47 -29.59 34.68
N ASP A 31 12.08 -30.70 34.30
CA ASP A 31 11.35 -31.89 33.89
C ASP A 31 10.70 -31.91 32.53
N SER A 32 11.43 -32.64 31.74
CA SER A 32 10.97 -33.66 30.77
C SER A 32 9.60 -33.49 30.13
N GLY A 33 9.64 -33.41 28.85
CA GLY A 33 8.58 -33.94 28.01
C GLY A 33 7.61 -32.93 27.49
N GLY A 34 7.91 -32.44 26.38
CA GLY A 34 7.01 -31.64 25.60
C GLY A 34 7.83 -30.74 24.63
N ALA A 35 8.02 -31.23 23.47
CA ALA A 35 8.50 -30.37 22.39
C ALA A 35 7.50 -29.25 22.23
N SER A 36 7.72 -28.16 22.95
CA SER A 36 7.09 -26.91 22.69
C SER A 36 7.68 -26.45 21.38
N ASN A 37 7.01 -26.73 20.30
CA ASN A 37 7.22 -26.03 19.08
C ASN A 37 6.79 -24.57 19.34
N SER A 38 7.70 -23.81 19.90
CA SER A 38 7.65 -22.36 19.76
C SER A 38 7.90 -22.08 18.28
N VAL A 39 6.86 -22.15 17.51
CA VAL A 39 6.85 -21.55 16.19
C VAL A 39 7.17 -20.07 16.46
N PRO A 40 8.32 -19.55 16.02
CA PRO A 40 8.50 -18.13 16.08
C PRO A 40 7.32 -17.54 15.33
N ALA A 41 6.59 -16.67 15.99
CA ALA A 41 5.55 -15.90 15.32
C ALA A 41 6.21 -15.22 14.13
N ALA A 42 6.00 -15.79 12.95
CA ALA A 42 6.33 -15.12 11.73
C ALA A 42 5.63 -13.76 11.78
N PRO A 43 6.27 -12.66 11.35
CA PRO A 43 5.56 -11.40 11.23
C PRO A 43 4.29 -11.71 10.46
N GLU A 44 3.16 -11.32 11.03
CA GLU A 44 1.89 -11.44 10.36
C GLU A 44 2.00 -10.66 9.04
N SER A 45 2.43 -11.36 8.05
CA SER A 45 2.09 -11.05 6.68
C SER A 45 0.59 -11.06 6.71
N THR A 46 -0.03 -9.90 6.65
CA THR A 46 -1.46 -9.78 6.39
C THR A 46 -1.67 -10.67 5.17
N ALA A 47 -2.20 -11.85 5.40
CA ALA A 47 -2.44 -12.80 4.33
C ALA A 47 -3.33 -12.08 3.35
N ALA A 48 -2.83 -11.83 2.16
CA ALA A 48 -3.63 -11.28 1.08
C ALA A 48 -4.86 -12.18 1.00
N VAL A 49 -6.03 -11.61 1.22
CA VAL A 49 -7.28 -12.36 1.09
C VAL A 49 -7.33 -12.81 -0.35
N GLN A 50 -6.98 -14.06 -0.57
CA GLN A 50 -7.08 -14.64 -1.90
C GLN A 50 -8.57 -14.79 -2.21
N PRO A 51 -9.02 -14.22 -3.31
CA PRO A 51 -10.40 -14.40 -3.72
C PRO A 51 -10.69 -15.88 -3.91
N THR A 52 -11.78 -16.34 -3.33
CA THR A 52 -12.26 -17.71 -3.47
C THR A 52 -13.32 -17.77 -4.56
N GLY A 53 -13.20 -18.75 -5.44
CA GLY A 53 -14.17 -18.96 -6.53
C GLY A 53 -13.69 -18.50 -7.90
N PRO A 54 -14.51 -18.65 -8.93
CA PRO A 54 -14.20 -18.20 -10.28
C PRO A 54 -14.27 -16.69 -10.42
N ALA A 55 -13.51 -16.12 -11.34
CA ALA A 55 -13.63 -14.73 -11.72
C ALA A 55 -15.02 -14.45 -12.31
N VAL A 56 -15.66 -13.38 -11.88
CA VAL A 56 -16.98 -12.94 -12.36
C VAL A 56 -16.89 -12.04 -13.59
N GLY A 57 -15.70 -11.56 -13.91
CA GLY A 57 -15.45 -10.70 -15.05
C GLY A 57 -14.01 -10.17 -15.06
N THR A 58 -13.76 -9.22 -15.94
CA THR A 58 -12.49 -8.49 -16.02
C THR A 58 -12.76 -7.01 -15.86
N ALA A 59 -11.96 -6.34 -15.06
CA ALA A 59 -11.97 -4.89 -14.95
C ALA A 59 -10.65 -4.29 -15.43
N THR A 60 -10.71 -3.04 -15.83
CA THR A 60 -9.55 -2.26 -16.26
C THR A 60 -9.47 -0.99 -15.43
N MET A 61 -8.37 -0.82 -14.72
CA MET A 61 -8.00 0.47 -14.12
C MET A 61 -7.31 1.33 -15.17
N LYS A 62 -7.66 2.61 -15.25
CA LYS A 62 -7.00 3.57 -16.15
C LYS A 62 -6.71 4.86 -15.40
N VAL A 63 -5.58 5.45 -15.73
CA VAL A 63 -5.23 6.81 -15.30
C VAL A 63 -4.89 7.63 -16.54
N LEU A 64 -5.57 8.75 -16.68
CA LEU A 64 -5.51 9.61 -17.85
C LEU A 64 -5.25 11.07 -17.43
N GLY A 65 -4.71 11.85 -18.33
CA GLY A 65 -4.45 13.27 -18.11
C GLY A 65 -3.07 13.53 -17.53
N GLY A 66 -2.79 14.81 -17.28
CA GLY A 66 -1.48 15.23 -16.81
C GLY A 66 -0.39 15.16 -17.89
N SER A 67 0.64 16.00 -17.72
CA SER A 67 1.81 16.05 -18.60
C SER A 67 3.10 15.65 -17.91
N ALA A 68 3.05 15.54 -16.59
CA ALA A 68 4.18 15.12 -15.75
C ALA A 68 4.04 13.67 -15.30
N PRO A 69 5.15 12.98 -15.02
CA PRO A 69 5.10 11.65 -14.42
C PRO A 69 4.43 11.67 -13.06
N VAL A 70 3.66 10.63 -12.78
CA VAL A 70 2.91 10.46 -11.54
C VAL A 70 3.35 9.20 -10.80
N THR A 71 2.98 9.11 -9.53
CA THR A 71 3.09 7.87 -8.75
C THR A 71 1.72 7.22 -8.67
N ILE A 72 1.64 5.96 -9.05
CA ILE A 72 0.40 5.18 -9.00
C ILE A 72 0.54 4.10 -7.94
N ARG A 73 -0.43 4.03 -7.05
CA ARG A 73 -0.57 2.94 -6.07
C ARG A 73 -1.86 2.21 -6.38
N TYR A 74 -1.79 0.91 -6.48
CA TYR A 74 -2.99 0.13 -6.71
C TYR A 74 -2.98 -1.16 -5.89
N ARG A 75 -4.18 -1.61 -5.61
CA ARG A 75 -4.46 -2.87 -4.94
C ARG A 75 -5.51 -3.61 -5.73
N ILE A 76 -5.27 -4.87 -6.03
CA ILE A 76 -6.18 -5.72 -6.80
C ILE A 76 -6.71 -6.82 -5.91
N ASN A 77 -8.05 -6.96 -5.88
CA ASN A 77 -8.76 -8.03 -5.18
C ASN A 77 -8.33 -8.19 -3.71
N GLY A 78 -8.18 -7.09 -2.98
CA GLY A 78 -7.75 -7.13 -1.59
C GLY A 78 -6.31 -7.57 -1.37
N GLY A 79 -5.55 -7.77 -2.42
CA GLY A 79 -4.14 -8.17 -2.37
C GLY A 79 -3.21 -7.06 -1.87
N PRO A 80 -1.91 -7.27 -1.92
CA PRO A 80 -0.94 -6.28 -1.50
C PRO A 80 -0.97 -5.03 -2.37
N GLU A 81 -0.63 -3.89 -1.79
CA GLU A 81 -0.48 -2.64 -2.53
C GLU A 81 0.79 -2.67 -3.38
N THR A 82 0.65 -2.31 -4.64
CA THR A 82 1.76 -2.13 -5.58
C THR A 82 1.92 -0.65 -5.86
N THR A 83 3.16 -0.18 -5.87
CA THR A 83 3.50 1.22 -6.17
C THR A 83 4.38 1.29 -7.40
N GLU A 84 3.95 2.07 -8.39
CA GLU A 84 4.73 2.41 -9.58
C GLU A 84 5.06 3.90 -9.55
N THR A 85 6.33 4.24 -9.59
CA THR A 85 6.82 5.63 -9.57
C THR A 85 7.23 6.10 -10.95
N SER A 86 7.17 7.42 -11.19
CA SER A 86 7.55 8.04 -12.46
C SER A 86 6.80 7.45 -13.67
N VAL A 87 5.52 7.21 -13.49
CA VAL A 87 4.65 6.64 -14.53
C VAL A 87 4.24 7.75 -15.50
N THR A 88 4.45 7.51 -16.78
CA THR A 88 3.96 8.40 -17.85
C THR A 88 2.55 7.99 -18.23
N LEU A 89 1.64 8.95 -18.27
CA LEU A 89 0.25 8.72 -18.65
C LEU A 89 0.05 8.74 -20.19
N PRO A 90 -0.91 8.01 -20.75
CA PRO A 90 -1.91 7.19 -20.07
C PRO A 90 -1.36 5.85 -19.52
N TRP A 91 -1.92 5.41 -18.40
CA TRP A 91 -1.60 4.13 -17.78
C TRP A 91 -2.88 3.29 -17.68
N SER A 92 -2.76 1.98 -17.85
CA SER A 92 -3.88 1.06 -17.70
C SER A 92 -3.43 -0.31 -17.20
N LYS A 93 -4.29 -0.98 -16.46
CA LYS A 93 -4.06 -2.32 -15.96
C LYS A 93 -5.35 -3.12 -15.91
N ASP A 94 -5.34 -4.27 -16.55
CA ASP A 94 -6.43 -5.23 -16.52
C ASP A 94 -6.26 -6.21 -15.37
N TYR A 95 -7.37 -6.61 -14.76
CA TYR A 95 -7.38 -7.60 -13.69
C TYR A 95 -8.69 -8.38 -13.63
N PRO A 96 -8.66 -9.64 -13.20
CA PRO A 96 -9.88 -10.40 -12.98
C PRO A 96 -10.63 -9.89 -11.76
N VAL A 97 -11.94 -9.84 -11.84
CA VAL A 97 -12.84 -9.43 -10.75
C VAL A 97 -13.40 -10.68 -10.08
N TYR A 98 -13.38 -10.69 -8.77
CA TYR A 98 -13.99 -11.72 -7.95
C TYR A 98 -15.08 -11.13 -7.04
N ASN A 99 -15.96 -11.98 -6.56
CA ASN A 99 -17.02 -11.56 -5.65
C ASN A 99 -16.44 -11.18 -4.27
N GLU A 100 -17.05 -10.18 -3.63
CA GLU A 100 -16.76 -9.73 -2.26
C GLU A 100 -15.33 -9.22 -1.99
N VAL A 101 -14.56 -8.89 -3.02
CA VAL A 101 -13.25 -8.27 -2.88
C VAL A 101 -13.18 -6.92 -3.57
N SER A 102 -12.42 -6.00 -3.00
CA SER A 102 -12.26 -4.66 -3.53
C SER A 102 -10.92 -4.46 -4.24
N SER A 103 -10.92 -3.55 -5.18
CA SER A 103 -9.72 -3.08 -5.86
C SER A 103 -9.71 -1.56 -5.86
N SER A 104 -8.53 -0.97 -5.77
CA SER A 104 -8.36 0.48 -5.72
C SER A 104 -7.14 0.94 -6.49
N VAL A 105 -7.21 2.16 -7.02
CA VAL A 105 -6.08 2.86 -7.62
C VAL A 105 -6.04 4.28 -7.12
N SER A 106 -4.91 4.69 -6.57
CA SER A 106 -4.62 6.05 -6.11
C SER A 106 -3.49 6.65 -6.92
N VAL A 107 -3.61 7.91 -7.25
CA VAL A 107 -2.58 8.63 -8.00
C VAL A 107 -2.06 9.80 -7.18
N THR A 108 -0.77 10.04 -7.24
CA THR A 108 -0.12 11.19 -6.62
C THR A 108 0.77 11.89 -7.65
N GLY A 109 0.69 13.19 -7.75
CA GLY A 109 1.56 13.96 -8.65
C GLY A 109 0.85 14.97 -9.53
N GLY A 110 -0.44 15.25 -9.31
CA GLY A 110 -1.17 16.27 -10.02
C GLY A 110 -2.64 15.96 -10.24
N GLU A 111 -3.28 16.82 -11.00
CA GLU A 111 -4.67 16.62 -11.42
C GLU A 111 -4.71 15.64 -12.59
N VAL A 112 -5.38 14.53 -12.37
CA VAL A 112 -5.54 13.45 -13.33
C VAL A 112 -6.93 12.82 -13.20
N THR A 113 -7.29 11.99 -14.16
CA THR A 113 -8.53 11.22 -14.12
C THR A 113 -8.20 9.75 -13.86
N CYS A 114 -8.75 9.18 -12.79
CA CYS A 114 -8.77 7.74 -12.63
C CYS A 114 -10.13 7.18 -13.05
N THR A 115 -10.13 6.00 -13.64
CA THR A 115 -11.34 5.26 -14.01
C THR A 115 -11.16 3.78 -13.75
N ILE A 116 -12.24 3.10 -13.39
CA ILE A 116 -12.31 1.65 -13.37
C ILE A 116 -13.49 1.24 -14.24
N MET A 117 -13.22 0.37 -15.21
CA MET A 117 -14.21 -0.20 -16.09
C MET A 117 -14.38 -1.69 -15.78
N MET A 118 -15.58 -2.20 -15.71
CA MET A 118 -15.85 -3.63 -15.69
C MET A 118 -16.52 -4.02 -17.01
N GLY A 119 -15.75 -4.67 -17.88
CA GLY A 119 -16.16 -4.87 -19.26
C GLY A 119 -16.38 -3.52 -19.95
N SER A 120 -17.59 -3.26 -20.41
CA SER A 120 -18.01 -1.98 -21.02
C SER A 120 -18.63 -0.98 -20.04
N ASN A 121 -18.76 -1.34 -18.76
CA ASN A 121 -19.41 -0.50 -17.77
C ASN A 121 -18.37 0.32 -16.98
N LEU A 122 -18.60 1.63 -16.87
CA LEU A 122 -17.83 2.50 -15.98
C LEU A 122 -18.34 2.31 -14.55
N VAL A 123 -17.50 1.80 -13.68
CA VAL A 123 -17.87 1.48 -12.29
C VAL A 123 -17.23 2.44 -11.26
N SER A 124 -16.20 3.14 -11.63
CA SER A 124 -15.59 4.20 -10.81
C SER A 124 -14.95 5.26 -11.69
N TYR A 125 -15.11 6.53 -11.31
CA TYR A 125 -14.56 7.67 -12.05
C TYR A 125 -14.30 8.84 -11.11
N LYS A 126 -13.12 9.45 -11.25
CA LYS A 126 -12.78 10.66 -10.52
C LYS A 126 -11.77 11.51 -11.28
N THR A 127 -12.00 12.82 -11.32
CA THR A 127 -11.05 13.80 -11.85
C THR A 127 -10.80 14.82 -10.75
N GLU A 128 -9.61 14.80 -10.20
CA GLU A 128 -9.17 15.73 -9.15
C GLU A 128 -7.64 15.66 -8.97
N THR A 129 -7.12 16.51 -8.12
CA THR A 129 -5.72 16.39 -7.69
C THR A 129 -5.57 15.20 -6.77
N ASN A 130 -4.70 14.27 -7.15
CA ASN A 130 -4.44 13.03 -6.41
C ASN A 130 -5.70 12.16 -6.21
N PRO A 131 -6.39 11.75 -7.28
CA PRO A 131 -7.63 10.99 -7.16
C PRO A 131 -7.39 9.56 -6.67
N THR A 132 -8.44 9.01 -6.04
CA THR A 132 -8.53 7.59 -5.71
C THR A 132 -9.83 7.03 -6.25
N CYS A 133 -9.74 5.98 -7.06
CA CYS A 133 -10.86 5.21 -7.57
C CYS A 133 -10.90 3.84 -6.90
N GLU A 134 -12.09 3.40 -6.53
CA GLU A 134 -12.31 2.13 -5.85
C GLU A 134 -13.48 1.39 -6.48
N PHE A 135 -13.41 0.08 -6.48
CA PHE A 135 -14.46 -0.78 -6.99
C PHE A 135 -14.48 -2.11 -6.24
N ALA A 136 -15.68 -2.55 -5.88
CA ALA A 136 -15.94 -3.88 -5.32
C ALA A 136 -17.19 -4.45 -6.00
N TYR A 137 -17.19 -5.73 -6.31
CA TYR A 137 -18.30 -6.44 -6.88
C TYR A 137 -18.98 -7.30 -5.82
N TYR A 138 -20.31 -7.14 -5.72
CA TYR A 138 -21.18 -7.94 -4.86
C TYR A 138 -22.34 -8.42 -5.72
N GLY A 139 -22.31 -9.68 -6.12
CA GLY A 139 -23.30 -10.30 -6.98
C GLY A 139 -24.02 -11.46 -6.33
#